data_732a120d196c4921760fbe7e7052ea12
#
_entry.id   732a120d196c4921760fbe7e7052ea12
#
_cell.length_a   1.000
_cell.length_b   1.000
_cell.length_c   1.000
_cell.angle_alpha   90.00
_cell.angle_beta   90.00
_cell.angle_gamma   90.00
#
_symmetry.space_group_name_H-M   'P 1'
#
loop_
_entity.id
_entity.type
_entity.pdbx_description
1 polymer ?
#
loop_
_entity_poly.entity_id
_entity_poly.type
_entity_poly.pdbx_seq_one_letter_code
_entity_poly.pdbx_strand_id
1 'polypeptide(L)'
;TRVDTCAQSQVRRLDHSRLPQALYDAHEHPRWDEVAGRCLACTNCTMVCPTCFCHAVEETPDLSHQHTTHTRLWDSCFTQEHGYIHGKNIRPTIKDRYRMWLTHKLASWIDQFGASGCVGCGRCITWCPVGIDLTEELPALLTPSELQSTTSRRPEAAGG
;
A
#
# COMPACT_ATOMS: atom_id res chain seq x y z
N THR A 1 6.79 -31.97 -6.36
CA THR A 1 6.08 -31.66 -7.64
C THR A 1 6.80 -30.58 -8.44
N ARG A 2 6.44 -30.35 -9.73
CA ARG A 2 6.99 -29.23 -10.52
C ARG A 2 6.71 -27.89 -9.87
N VAL A 3 5.56 -27.74 -9.20
CA VAL A 3 5.17 -26.53 -8.47
C VAL A 3 6.17 -26.25 -7.33
N ASP A 4 6.51 -27.28 -6.55
CA ASP A 4 7.46 -27.12 -5.44
C ASP A 4 8.86 -26.73 -5.94
N THR A 5 9.29 -27.30 -7.06
CA THR A 5 10.57 -26.96 -7.68
C THR A 5 10.56 -25.49 -8.15
N CYS A 6 9.49 -25.02 -8.79
CA CYS A 6 9.36 -23.63 -9.19
C CYS A 6 9.32 -22.68 -7.97
N ALA A 7 8.59 -23.04 -6.92
CA ALA A 7 8.56 -22.26 -5.69
C ALA A 7 9.93 -22.15 -5.03
N GLN A 8 10.70 -23.25 -5.02
CA GLN A 8 12.06 -23.28 -4.44
C GLN A 8 13.08 -22.49 -5.27
N SER A 9 12.87 -22.36 -6.59
CA SER A 9 13.78 -21.62 -7.48
C SER A 9 13.61 -20.09 -7.40
N GLN A 10 12.57 -19.60 -6.73
CA GLN A 10 12.35 -18.16 -6.55
C GLN A 10 13.39 -17.58 -5.60
N VAL A 11 14.09 -16.53 -6.05
CA VAL A 11 15.13 -15.84 -5.27
C VAL A 11 14.49 -14.92 -4.23
N ARG A 12 13.47 -14.16 -4.62
CA ARG A 12 12.74 -13.26 -3.73
C ARG A 12 11.69 -14.02 -2.92
N ARG A 13 11.72 -13.82 -1.62
CA ARG A 13 10.78 -14.45 -0.69
C ARG A 13 10.23 -13.43 0.27
N LEU A 14 9.00 -13.63 0.69
CA LEU A 14 8.34 -12.83 1.69
C LEU A 14 7.73 -13.76 2.73
N ASP A 15 8.18 -13.64 3.98
CA ASP A 15 7.51 -14.28 5.10
C ASP A 15 6.31 -13.44 5.53
N HIS A 16 5.11 -13.96 5.32
CA HIS A 16 3.85 -13.27 5.66
C HIS A 16 3.18 -13.81 6.94
N SER A 17 3.80 -14.73 7.64
CA SER A 17 3.24 -15.33 8.86
C SER A 17 3.00 -14.31 9.99
N ARG A 18 3.75 -13.22 10.03
CA ARG A 18 3.70 -12.17 11.05
C ARG A 18 3.31 -10.79 10.51
N LEU A 19 3.06 -10.68 9.22
CA LEU A 19 2.93 -9.38 8.53
C LEU A 19 1.78 -8.49 9.00
N PRO A 20 0.54 -8.98 9.23
CA PRO A 20 -0.55 -8.08 9.59
C PRO A 20 -0.21 -7.24 10.82
N GLN A 21 0.10 -7.89 11.94
CA GLN A 21 0.39 -7.18 13.18
C GLN A 21 1.64 -6.32 13.08
N ALA A 22 2.71 -6.84 12.50
CA ALA A 22 3.96 -6.12 12.36
C ALA A 22 3.83 -4.85 11.50
N LEU A 23 3.01 -4.85 10.45
CA LEU A 23 2.73 -3.66 9.65
C LEU A 23 1.87 -2.63 10.39
N TYR A 24 0.93 -3.07 11.23
CA TYR A 24 0.15 -2.18 12.08
C TYR A 24 1.03 -1.52 13.14
N ASP A 25 1.92 -2.29 13.77
CA ASP A 25 2.86 -1.79 14.78
C ASP A 25 3.89 -0.82 14.16
N ALA A 26 4.30 -1.04 12.90
CA ALA A 26 5.23 -0.20 12.17
C ALA A 26 4.60 1.07 11.55
N HIS A 27 3.39 1.48 11.96
CA HIS A 27 2.66 2.59 11.34
C HIS A 27 3.46 3.91 11.26
N GLU A 28 4.24 4.23 12.30
CA GLU A 28 5.07 5.44 12.37
C GLU A 28 6.56 5.19 12.09
N HIS A 29 6.91 4.03 11.50
CA HIS A 29 8.30 3.68 11.24
C HIS A 29 8.95 4.65 10.24
N PRO A 30 10.19 5.14 10.48
CA PRO A 30 10.86 6.12 9.62
C PRO A 30 11.12 5.62 8.19
N ARG A 31 11.17 4.31 7.99
CA ARG A 31 11.33 3.71 6.66
C ARG A 31 10.27 4.17 5.64
N TRP A 32 9.08 4.54 6.12
CA TRP A 32 8.04 5.08 5.24
C TRP A 32 8.45 6.41 4.59
N ASP A 33 9.18 7.26 5.32
CA ASP A 33 9.69 8.53 4.79
C ASP A 33 10.82 8.29 3.78
N GLU A 34 11.71 7.34 4.04
CA GLU A 34 12.80 6.98 3.12
C GLU A 34 12.26 6.46 1.79
N VAL A 35 11.26 5.58 1.82
CA VAL A 35 10.63 5.06 0.61
C VAL A 35 9.86 6.16 -0.11
N ALA A 36 9.12 6.99 0.63
CA ALA A 36 8.37 8.11 0.06
C ALA A 36 9.29 9.13 -0.64
N GLY A 37 10.50 9.36 -0.13
CA GLY A 37 11.51 10.22 -0.74
C GLY A 37 12.00 9.72 -2.11
N ARG A 38 11.91 8.42 -2.38
CA ARG A 38 12.25 7.81 -3.68
C ARG A 38 11.04 7.63 -4.59
N CYS A 39 9.86 7.45 -4.02
CA CYS A 39 8.65 7.08 -4.75
C CYS A 39 8.11 8.25 -5.59
N LEU A 40 7.88 8.02 -6.86
CA LEU A 40 7.30 9.02 -7.78
C LEU A 40 5.76 9.07 -7.75
N ALA A 41 5.09 8.22 -6.97
CA ALA A 41 3.64 8.03 -6.98
C ALA A 41 3.07 7.79 -8.39
N CYS A 42 3.85 7.17 -9.28
CA CYS A 42 3.54 6.97 -10.70
C CYS A 42 2.45 5.92 -10.97
N THR A 43 1.90 5.30 -9.95
CA THR A 43 0.84 4.27 -10.00
C THR A 43 1.21 2.92 -10.62
N ASN A 44 2.36 2.76 -11.29
CA ASN A 44 2.75 1.52 -11.97
C ASN A 44 2.57 0.26 -11.09
N CYS A 45 2.98 0.31 -9.81
CA CYS A 45 2.89 -0.82 -8.90
C CYS A 45 1.45 -1.32 -8.66
N THR A 46 0.44 -0.47 -8.81
CA THR A 46 -0.97 -0.83 -8.70
C THR A 46 -1.57 -1.21 -10.03
N MET A 47 -1.23 -0.47 -11.11
CA MET A 47 -1.80 -0.67 -12.44
C MET A 47 -1.37 -1.98 -13.10
N VAL A 48 -0.15 -2.47 -12.81
CA VAL A 48 0.34 -3.77 -13.33
C VAL A 48 0.00 -4.95 -12.40
N CYS A 49 -0.56 -4.68 -11.23
CA CYS A 49 -0.82 -5.71 -10.24
C CYS A 49 -2.11 -6.49 -10.56
N PRO A 50 -2.06 -7.84 -10.59
CA PRO A 50 -3.24 -8.65 -10.92
C PRO A 50 -4.29 -8.66 -9.82
N THR A 51 -3.96 -8.20 -8.61
CA THR A 51 -4.89 -8.19 -7.46
C THR A 51 -5.35 -6.79 -7.07
N CYS A 52 -4.74 -5.70 -7.58
CA CYS A 52 -5.25 -4.36 -7.33
C CYS A 52 -6.52 -4.11 -8.15
N PHE A 53 -7.54 -3.52 -7.51
CA PHE A 53 -8.87 -3.31 -8.10
C PHE A 53 -9.42 -1.90 -7.85
N CYS A 54 -8.56 -0.95 -7.47
CA CYS A 54 -8.99 0.44 -7.27
C CYS A 54 -9.63 0.98 -8.56
N HIS A 55 -10.75 1.65 -8.41
CA HIS A 55 -11.49 2.26 -9.53
C HIS A 55 -12.15 3.55 -9.09
N ALA A 56 -12.42 4.42 -10.05
CA ALA A 56 -13.30 5.57 -9.94
C ALA A 56 -14.58 5.30 -10.70
N VAL A 57 -15.64 6.01 -10.36
CA VAL A 57 -16.89 6.02 -11.11
C VAL A 57 -17.16 7.46 -11.54
N GLU A 58 -17.29 7.66 -12.85
CA GLU A 58 -17.73 8.93 -13.43
C GLU A 58 -19.21 8.85 -13.76
N GLU A 59 -19.94 9.88 -13.35
CA GLU A 59 -21.38 9.99 -13.59
C GLU A 59 -21.62 11.10 -14.61
N THR A 60 -22.24 10.73 -15.73
CA THR A 60 -22.58 11.68 -16.79
C THR A 60 -24.09 11.68 -17.00
N PRO A 61 -24.81 12.66 -16.46
CA PRO A 61 -26.25 12.81 -16.74
C PRO A 61 -26.48 13.25 -18.19
N ASP A 62 -27.59 12.82 -18.77
CA ASP A 62 -28.05 13.34 -20.04
C ASP A 62 -28.65 14.77 -19.87
N LEU A 63 -28.92 15.43 -20.99
CA LEU A 63 -29.49 16.79 -20.97
C LEU A 63 -30.92 16.84 -20.43
N SER A 64 -31.64 15.70 -20.43
CA SER A 64 -32.99 15.60 -19.88
C SER A 64 -33.01 15.32 -18.38
N HIS A 65 -31.86 14.98 -17.79
CA HIS A 65 -31.70 14.49 -16.42
C HIS A 65 -32.54 13.24 -16.06
N GLN A 66 -33.00 12.50 -17.08
CA GLN A 66 -33.74 11.27 -16.88
C GLN A 66 -32.87 10.03 -16.87
N HIS A 67 -31.68 10.12 -17.47
CA HIS A 67 -30.70 9.04 -17.53
C HIS A 67 -29.33 9.51 -17.09
N THR A 68 -28.63 8.67 -16.34
CA THR A 68 -27.24 8.90 -15.94
C THR A 68 -26.40 7.70 -16.34
N THR A 69 -25.34 7.95 -17.07
CA THR A 69 -24.34 6.91 -17.41
C THR A 69 -23.29 6.86 -16.31
N HIS A 70 -23.08 5.68 -15.74
CA HIS A 70 -21.99 5.43 -14.79
C HIS A 70 -20.86 4.69 -15.51
N THR A 71 -19.71 5.35 -15.62
CA THR A 71 -18.51 4.77 -16.24
C THR A 71 -17.51 4.41 -15.17
N ARG A 72 -17.15 3.13 -15.10
CA ARG A 72 -16.11 2.64 -14.20
C ARG A 72 -14.76 2.71 -14.87
N LEU A 73 -13.83 3.45 -14.27
CA LEU A 73 -12.47 3.66 -14.74
C LEU A 73 -11.46 3.04 -13.77
N TRP A 74 -10.34 2.55 -14.28
CA TRP A 74 -9.22 2.18 -13.43
C TRP A 74 -8.70 3.40 -12.68
N ASP A 75 -8.42 3.20 -11.38
CA ASP A 75 -7.79 4.20 -10.53
C ASP A 75 -6.70 3.55 -9.67
N SER A 76 -6.01 4.35 -8.90
CA SER A 76 -4.93 3.92 -8.03
C SER A 76 -5.04 4.57 -6.66
N CYS A 77 -4.78 3.80 -5.60
CA CYS A 77 -4.63 4.36 -4.26
C CYS A 77 -3.44 5.33 -4.13
N PHE A 78 -2.62 5.49 -5.18
CA PHE A 78 -1.54 6.48 -5.26
C PHE A 78 -1.97 7.80 -5.90
N THR A 79 -3.14 7.89 -6.53
CA THR A 79 -3.66 9.17 -7.04
C THR A 79 -4.14 10.05 -5.89
N GLN A 80 -4.13 11.36 -6.11
CA GLN A 80 -4.60 12.34 -5.11
C GLN A 80 -6.12 12.22 -4.93
N GLU A 81 -6.82 12.03 -6.02
CA GLU A 81 -8.27 12.01 -6.10
C GLU A 81 -8.85 10.80 -5.37
N HIS A 82 -8.17 9.66 -5.40
CA HIS A 82 -8.62 8.43 -4.74
C HIS A 82 -8.76 8.57 -3.21
N GLY A 83 -7.98 9.46 -2.61
CA GLY A 83 -8.04 9.77 -1.17
C GLY A 83 -8.94 10.96 -0.82
N TYR A 84 -9.66 11.54 -1.78
CA TYR A 84 -10.44 12.75 -1.55
C TYR A 84 -11.84 12.43 -1.03
N ILE A 85 -12.11 12.82 0.21
CA ILE A 85 -13.39 12.56 0.90
C ILE A 85 -13.80 13.81 1.68
N HIS A 86 -15.05 14.23 1.53
CA HIS A 86 -15.62 15.36 2.28
C HIS A 86 -14.79 16.65 2.20
N GLY A 87 -14.32 16.99 1.02
CA GLY A 87 -13.61 18.25 0.78
C GLY A 87 -12.13 18.25 1.14
N LYS A 88 -11.56 17.11 1.53
CA LYS A 88 -10.12 16.98 1.84
C LYS A 88 -9.55 15.65 1.38
N ASN A 89 -8.25 15.63 1.11
CA ASN A 89 -7.53 14.38 0.89
C ASN A 89 -7.09 13.79 2.24
N ILE A 90 -7.53 12.57 2.54
CA ILE A 90 -7.17 11.85 3.77
C ILE A 90 -5.79 11.18 3.70
N ARG A 91 -5.17 11.14 2.52
CA ARG A 91 -3.83 10.60 2.26
C ARG A 91 -3.03 11.58 1.39
N PRO A 92 -2.71 12.80 1.91
CA PRO A 92 -2.17 13.88 1.09
C PRO A 92 -0.73 13.62 0.64
N THR A 93 0.07 12.88 1.41
CA THR A 93 1.47 12.64 1.12
C THR A 93 1.72 11.33 0.38
N ILE A 94 2.86 11.23 -0.31
CA ILE A 94 3.31 9.96 -0.92
C ILE A 94 3.51 8.89 0.14
N LYS A 95 4.04 9.27 1.32
CA LYS A 95 4.17 8.40 2.50
C LYS A 95 2.84 7.73 2.86
N ASP A 96 1.78 8.51 3.01
CA ASP A 96 0.47 8.01 3.41
C ASP A 96 -0.10 7.04 2.38
N ARG A 97 0.07 7.36 1.09
CA ARG A 97 -0.42 6.52 -0.02
C ARG A 97 0.38 5.22 -0.15
N TYR A 98 1.70 5.29 -0.03
CA TYR A 98 2.56 4.11 -0.06
C TYR A 98 2.29 3.19 1.14
N ARG A 99 2.22 3.75 2.37
CA ARG A 99 1.88 3.02 3.58
C ARG A 99 0.51 2.36 3.46
N MET A 100 -0.51 3.09 3.01
CA MET A 100 -1.84 2.55 2.77
C MET A 100 -1.80 1.38 1.79
N TRP A 101 -1.11 1.52 0.66
CA TRP A 101 -1.00 0.47 -0.35
C TRP A 101 -0.40 -0.81 0.22
N LEU A 102 0.73 -0.69 0.91
CA LEU A 102 1.46 -1.86 1.44
C LEU A 102 0.70 -2.54 2.58
N THR A 103 0.18 -1.75 3.54
CA THR A 103 -0.63 -2.26 4.66
C THR A 103 -1.91 -2.91 4.16
N HIS A 104 -2.62 -2.29 3.21
CA HIS A 104 -3.81 -2.89 2.61
C HIS A 104 -3.49 -4.24 1.99
N LYS A 105 -2.44 -4.33 1.18
CA LYS A 105 -2.07 -5.54 0.44
C LYS A 105 -1.62 -6.70 1.33
N LEU A 106 -0.90 -6.43 2.41
CA LEU A 106 -0.17 -7.44 3.19
C LEU A 106 -0.65 -7.59 4.64
N ALA A 107 -1.56 -6.74 5.08
CA ALA A 107 -2.17 -6.81 6.40
C ALA A 107 -3.70 -6.84 6.30
N SER A 108 -4.37 -5.72 6.10
CA SER A 108 -5.82 -5.66 6.16
C SER A 108 -6.54 -6.52 5.11
N TRP A 109 -5.90 -6.86 4.00
CA TRP A 109 -6.45 -7.83 3.04
C TRP A 109 -6.58 -9.23 3.65
N ILE A 110 -5.58 -9.62 4.45
CA ILE A 110 -5.63 -10.91 5.16
C ILE A 110 -6.78 -10.92 6.17
N ASP A 111 -6.95 -9.81 6.91
CA ASP A 111 -8.04 -9.68 7.87
C ASP A 111 -9.42 -9.70 7.19
N GLN A 112 -9.55 -9.12 6.00
CA GLN A 112 -10.80 -9.06 5.25
C GLN A 112 -11.15 -10.34 4.52
N PHE A 113 -10.15 -11.02 3.94
CA PHE A 113 -10.38 -12.09 2.96
C PHE A 113 -9.72 -13.43 3.35
N GLY A 114 -8.99 -13.49 4.46
CA GLY A 114 -8.29 -14.71 4.90
C GLY A 114 -7.10 -15.11 4.02
N ALA A 115 -6.69 -14.24 3.09
CA ALA A 115 -5.58 -14.49 2.17
C ALA A 115 -4.77 -13.23 1.90
N SER A 116 -3.51 -13.38 1.50
CA SER A 116 -2.67 -12.25 1.11
C SER A 116 -3.17 -11.57 -0.17
N GLY A 117 -3.18 -10.24 -0.20
CA GLY A 117 -3.41 -9.46 -1.41
C GLY A 117 -2.23 -9.49 -2.39
N CYS A 118 -1.12 -10.13 -2.02
CA CYS A 118 0.05 -10.31 -2.88
C CYS A 118 0.17 -11.77 -3.32
N VAL A 119 0.21 -12.00 -4.63
CA VAL A 119 0.40 -13.32 -5.25
C VAL A 119 1.85 -13.57 -5.70
N GLY A 120 2.79 -12.72 -5.30
CA GLY A 120 4.21 -12.91 -5.58
C GLY A 120 4.61 -12.76 -7.05
N CYS A 121 3.82 -12.10 -7.89
CA CYS A 121 4.08 -12.00 -9.33
C CYS A 121 5.27 -11.12 -9.73
N GLY A 122 5.81 -10.29 -8.83
CA GLY A 122 6.98 -9.43 -9.03
C GLY A 122 6.78 -8.23 -9.96
N ARG A 123 5.61 -8.03 -10.56
CA ARG A 123 5.38 -6.94 -11.54
C ARG A 123 5.62 -5.55 -10.94
N CYS A 124 5.18 -5.32 -9.71
CA CYS A 124 5.37 -4.03 -9.04
C CYS A 124 6.85 -3.68 -8.84
N ILE A 125 7.71 -4.67 -8.67
CA ILE A 125 9.17 -4.51 -8.56
C ILE A 125 9.76 -4.22 -9.93
N THR A 126 9.44 -5.07 -10.91
CA THR A 126 9.98 -4.99 -12.28
C THR A 126 9.63 -3.67 -12.97
N TRP A 127 8.43 -3.15 -12.75
CA TRP A 127 7.94 -1.93 -13.41
C TRP A 127 8.13 -0.65 -12.57
N CYS A 128 8.77 -0.75 -11.40
CA CYS A 128 9.07 0.44 -10.61
C CYS A 128 10.22 1.23 -11.23
N PRO A 129 10.01 2.49 -11.68
CA PRO A 129 11.05 3.27 -12.36
C PRO A 129 12.21 3.68 -11.42
N VAL A 130 11.99 3.59 -10.11
CA VAL A 130 12.98 3.93 -9.08
C VAL A 130 13.44 2.71 -8.28
N GLY A 131 13.10 1.50 -8.72
CA GLY A 131 13.62 0.25 -8.17
C GLY A 131 13.16 -0.07 -6.74
N ILE A 132 11.96 0.35 -6.32
CA ILE A 132 11.43 -0.03 -5.01
C ILE A 132 11.04 -1.50 -5.03
N ASP A 133 11.64 -2.29 -4.14
CA ASP A 133 11.40 -3.72 -3.98
C ASP A 133 10.73 -4.00 -2.63
N LEU A 134 9.48 -4.43 -2.66
CA LEU A 134 8.72 -4.71 -1.43
C LEU A 134 9.32 -5.85 -0.59
N THR A 135 10.12 -6.74 -1.20
CA THR A 135 10.81 -7.82 -0.48
C THR A 135 12.05 -7.32 0.28
N GLU A 136 12.51 -6.11 -0.01
CA GLU A 136 13.55 -5.40 0.75
C GLU A 136 12.94 -4.41 1.75
N GLU A 137 11.88 -3.70 1.34
CA GLU A 137 11.24 -2.70 2.20
C GLU A 137 10.55 -3.32 3.42
N LEU A 138 9.92 -4.49 3.27
CA LEU A 138 9.21 -5.14 4.37
C LEU A 138 10.15 -5.59 5.50
N PRO A 139 11.25 -6.32 5.27
CA PRO A 139 12.19 -6.65 6.33
C PRO A 139 12.73 -5.41 7.06
N ALA A 140 12.95 -4.31 6.33
CA ALA A 140 13.40 -3.06 6.94
C ALA A 140 12.35 -2.42 7.87
N LEU A 141 11.06 -2.59 7.57
CA LEU A 141 9.96 -2.15 8.43
C LEU A 141 9.76 -3.05 9.66
N LEU A 142 10.20 -4.30 9.59
CA LEU A 142 9.97 -5.30 10.63
C LEU A 142 11.14 -5.43 11.62
N THR A 143 12.18 -4.60 11.49
CA THR A 143 13.36 -4.66 12.38
C THR A 143 13.05 -4.03 13.75
N PRO A 144 13.20 -4.73 14.87
CA PRO A 144 12.73 -4.26 16.18
C PRO A 144 13.49 -3.06 16.77
N SER A 145 14.67 -2.71 16.22
CA SER A 145 15.63 -1.83 16.89
C SER A 145 15.28 -0.34 16.91
N GLU A 146 14.34 0.12 16.10
CA GLU A 146 14.01 1.56 16.02
C GLU A 146 12.61 1.92 16.55
N LEU A 147 11.74 0.95 16.74
CA LEU A 147 10.43 1.16 17.36
C LEU A 147 10.52 1.58 18.85
N GLN A 148 11.63 1.25 19.52
CA GLN A 148 11.81 1.58 20.93
C GLN A 148 12.26 3.03 21.17
N SER A 149 12.83 3.71 20.18
CA SER A 149 13.35 5.08 20.35
C SER A 149 12.28 6.17 20.26
N THR A 150 11.14 5.90 19.67
CA THR A 150 10.05 6.87 19.48
C THR A 150 9.02 6.87 20.61
N THR A 151 8.93 5.81 21.40
CA THR A 151 7.99 5.72 22.54
C THR A 151 8.43 6.58 23.75
N SER A 152 9.66 7.07 23.78
CA SER A 152 10.22 7.85 24.90
C SER A 152 9.92 9.36 24.82
N ARG A 153 9.23 9.87 23.79
CA ARG A 153 8.86 11.30 23.67
C ARG A 153 7.35 11.54 23.66
N ARG A 154 6.67 11.06 24.68
CA ARG A 154 5.41 11.72 25.08
C ARG A 154 5.78 12.93 25.94
N PRO A 155 5.43 14.16 25.55
CA PRO A 155 5.48 15.27 26.46
C PRO A 155 4.48 15.01 27.57
N GLU A 156 4.92 15.03 28.82
CA GLU A 156 4.03 15.09 29.97
C GLU A 156 3.11 16.28 29.79
N ALA A 157 1.80 16.03 29.82
CA ALA A 157 0.82 17.09 29.89
C ALA A 157 1.07 17.85 31.18
N ALA A 158 1.55 19.08 31.04
CA ALA A 158 1.61 20.02 32.16
C ALA A 158 0.18 20.21 32.68
N GLY A 159 -0.08 19.69 33.86
CA GLY A 159 -1.28 19.98 34.61
C GLY A 159 -1.26 21.44 35.05
N GLY A 160 -2.37 22.11 34.93
CA GLY A 160 -2.70 23.43 35.42
C GLY A 160 -4.22 23.60 35.33
#